data_6432f8ff24f3659fc98a92a45a3cc6b4
#
_entry.id   6432f8ff24f3659fc98a92a45a3cc6b4
#
_cell.length_a   1.000
_cell.length_b   1.000
_cell.length_c   1.000
_cell.angle_alpha   90.00
_cell.angle_beta   90.00
_cell.angle_gamma   90.00
#
_symmetry.space_group_name_H-M   'P 1'
#
loop_
_entity.id
_entity.type
_entity.pdbx_description
1 polymer ?
#
loop_
_entity_poly.entity_id
_entity_poly.type
_entity_poly.pdbx_seq_one_letter_code
_entity_poly.pdbx_strand_id
1 'polypeptide(L)'
;MFRSKSISRWLVAFGLSLTAALAATTSAPAQDRRQNTPGQFDFYVLSLSWSPSFCEGREDNGGGGRSQQIQCGGRPFSFVVHGLWPQYETGYPEYCQRPSPRLARNIMTSMLDLMPAPGLIYNEWDKHGTCSGLGERAYFETIRKARAAVKIPDDYLQLSDTKTVSPAEVEDAFIKANPGLKASGIAVTCNRKRLSEVRICLSKDDLGFRDCPEIDKQACPLDQVTMPPVRGG
;
A
#
# COMPACT_ATOMS: atom_id res chain seq x y z
N MET A 1 25.86 -93.94 -23.15
CA MET A 1 24.91 -93.39 -22.16
C MET A 1 25.13 -91.89 -22.04
N PHE A 2 24.41 -91.08 -22.81
CA PHE A 2 24.49 -89.64 -22.70
C PHE A 2 23.07 -89.09 -22.55
N ARG A 3 22.82 -88.48 -21.41
CA ARG A 3 21.55 -87.81 -21.10
C ARG A 3 21.62 -86.30 -21.61
N SER A 4 20.72 -85.99 -22.57
CA SER A 4 20.49 -84.61 -23.02
C SER A 4 19.69 -83.88 -21.97
N LYS A 5 20.17 -82.68 -21.56
CA LYS A 5 19.45 -81.70 -20.73
C LYS A 5 18.81 -80.70 -21.63
N SER A 6 17.50 -80.65 -21.61
CA SER A 6 16.65 -79.59 -22.25
C SER A 6 16.77 -78.27 -21.48
N ILE A 7 17.11 -77.21 -22.18
CA ILE A 7 17.16 -75.84 -21.63
C ILE A 7 15.87 -75.16 -22.05
N SER A 8 14.99 -74.86 -21.06
CA SER A 8 13.77 -74.12 -21.24
C SER A 8 14.08 -72.62 -21.28
N ARG A 9 13.78 -71.92 -22.40
CA ARG A 9 13.95 -70.48 -22.57
C ARG A 9 12.69 -69.80 -22.09
N TRP A 10 12.79 -69.00 -20.98
CA TRP A 10 11.76 -68.14 -20.52
C TRP A 10 11.92 -66.82 -21.27
N LEU A 11 10.90 -66.39 -22.06
CA LEU A 11 10.78 -65.07 -22.66
C LEU A 11 10.17 -64.15 -21.62
N VAL A 12 10.97 -63.21 -21.11
CA VAL A 12 10.50 -62.10 -20.28
C VAL A 12 10.06 -60.96 -21.21
N ALA A 13 8.75 -60.75 -21.29
CA ALA A 13 8.18 -59.60 -21.99
C ALA A 13 8.32 -58.35 -21.11
N PHE A 14 9.19 -57.44 -21.52
CA PHE A 14 9.30 -56.10 -20.93
C PHE A 14 8.16 -55.23 -21.47
N GLY A 15 7.14 -54.99 -20.66
CA GLY A 15 6.10 -54.00 -20.94
C GLY A 15 6.65 -52.55 -20.68
N LEU A 16 6.87 -51.76 -21.75
CA LEU A 16 7.16 -50.35 -21.63
C LEU A 16 5.87 -49.63 -21.26
N SER A 17 5.71 -49.26 -20.00
CA SER A 17 4.66 -48.33 -19.53
C SER A 17 5.10 -46.88 -19.79
N LEU A 18 4.51 -46.29 -20.82
CA LEU A 18 4.72 -44.85 -21.16
C LEU A 18 3.86 -43.99 -20.21
N THR A 19 4.43 -43.53 -19.09
CA THR A 19 3.79 -42.54 -18.21
C THR A 19 3.93 -41.19 -18.84
N ALA A 20 2.85 -40.67 -19.44
CA ALA A 20 2.75 -39.28 -19.88
C ALA A 20 2.70 -38.35 -18.65
N ALA A 21 3.82 -37.73 -18.32
CA ALA A 21 3.87 -36.67 -17.32
C ALA A 21 3.19 -35.41 -17.91
N LEU A 22 1.96 -35.09 -17.43
CA LEU A 22 1.37 -33.78 -17.65
C LEU A 22 2.22 -32.72 -16.92
N ALA A 23 3.05 -32.02 -17.66
CA ALA A 23 3.71 -30.83 -17.15
C ALA A 23 2.66 -29.72 -16.95
N ALA A 24 2.24 -29.48 -15.71
CA ALA A 24 1.46 -28.31 -15.34
C ALA A 24 2.35 -27.07 -15.58
N THR A 25 2.10 -26.34 -16.67
CA THR A 25 2.73 -25.04 -16.91
C THR A 25 2.14 -24.04 -15.91
N THR A 26 2.80 -23.84 -14.78
CA THR A 26 2.53 -22.69 -13.91
C THR A 26 2.93 -21.43 -14.68
N SER A 27 1.93 -20.69 -15.18
CA SER A 27 2.16 -19.37 -15.75
C SER A 27 2.70 -18.48 -14.64
N ALA A 28 3.98 -18.12 -14.68
CA ALA A 28 4.50 -17.04 -13.85
C ALA A 28 3.70 -15.77 -14.16
N PRO A 29 3.31 -14.95 -13.15
CA PRO A 29 2.64 -13.69 -13.42
C PRO A 29 3.50 -12.87 -14.38
N ALA A 30 2.89 -12.40 -15.45
CA ALA A 30 3.60 -11.60 -16.45
C ALA A 30 4.09 -10.32 -15.77
N GLN A 31 5.40 -10.15 -15.73
CA GLN A 31 6.03 -8.96 -15.19
C GLN A 31 5.59 -7.77 -16.05
N ASP A 32 5.06 -6.70 -15.43
CA ASP A 32 4.59 -5.51 -16.17
C ASP A 32 5.77 -4.89 -16.93
N ARG A 33 5.65 -4.80 -18.26
CA ARG A 33 6.73 -4.28 -19.13
C ARG A 33 7.00 -2.79 -18.93
N ARG A 34 6.08 -2.06 -18.28
CA ARG A 34 6.22 -0.64 -17.95
C ARG A 34 7.09 -0.36 -16.75
N GLN A 35 7.69 -1.40 -16.13
CA GLN A 35 8.38 -1.33 -14.84
C GLN A 35 9.23 -0.07 -14.71
N ASN A 36 8.86 0.72 -13.69
CA ASN A 36 9.59 1.92 -13.28
C ASN A 36 9.79 2.98 -14.38
N THR A 37 8.93 3.02 -15.39
CA THR A 37 8.93 4.11 -16.37
C THR A 37 8.07 5.26 -15.85
N PRO A 38 8.65 6.49 -15.68
CA PRO A 38 7.89 7.64 -15.21
C PRO A 38 6.63 7.90 -16.03
N GLY A 39 5.51 8.12 -15.36
CA GLY A 39 4.21 8.41 -15.98
C GLY A 39 3.47 7.20 -16.53
N GLN A 40 4.07 6.02 -16.55
CA GLN A 40 3.42 4.78 -16.99
C GLN A 40 2.88 4.00 -15.79
N PHE A 41 1.69 4.34 -15.35
CA PHE A 41 0.96 3.67 -14.28
C PHE A 41 -0.56 3.82 -14.53
N ASP A 42 -1.37 3.08 -13.79
CA ASP A 42 -2.82 2.99 -14.07
C ASP A 42 -3.64 3.90 -13.17
N PHE A 43 -3.28 4.04 -11.89
CA PHE A 43 -4.04 4.81 -10.90
C PHE A 43 -3.17 5.26 -9.73
N TYR A 44 -3.73 6.08 -8.86
CA TYR A 44 -3.11 6.48 -7.60
C TYR A 44 -3.74 5.78 -6.40
N VAL A 45 -2.94 5.50 -5.38
CA VAL A 45 -3.38 5.23 -4.02
C VAL A 45 -3.03 6.42 -3.15
N LEU A 46 -4.03 7.07 -2.58
CA LEU A 46 -3.86 8.01 -1.47
C LEU A 46 -3.80 7.23 -0.18
N SER A 47 -2.67 7.26 0.51
CA SER A 47 -2.51 6.66 1.84
C SER A 47 -2.59 7.71 2.93
N LEU A 48 -3.49 7.48 3.89
CA LEU A 48 -3.73 8.33 5.05
C LEU A 48 -3.36 7.55 6.31
N SER A 49 -2.27 7.92 6.99
CA SER A 49 -1.84 7.28 8.23
C SER A 49 -2.61 7.84 9.43
N TRP A 50 -3.07 6.96 10.33
CA TRP A 50 -3.55 7.37 11.64
C TRP A 50 -2.36 7.81 12.51
N SER A 51 -2.17 9.12 12.63
CA SER A 51 -1.00 9.71 13.28
C SER A 51 -0.76 9.21 14.73
N PRO A 52 -1.80 9.07 15.59
CA PRO A 52 -1.58 8.54 16.94
C PRO A 52 -1.00 7.12 16.97
N SER A 53 -1.46 6.22 16.08
CA SER A 53 -0.89 4.85 16.00
C SER A 53 0.58 4.85 15.59
N PHE A 54 0.95 5.73 14.65
CA PHE A 54 2.34 5.90 14.26
C PHE A 54 3.19 6.36 15.45
N CYS A 55 2.71 7.35 16.21
CA CYS A 55 3.43 7.92 17.35
C CYS A 55 3.62 6.89 18.47
N GLU A 56 2.57 6.15 18.85
CA GLU A 56 2.70 5.07 19.83
C GLU A 56 3.64 3.96 19.37
N GLY A 57 3.52 3.53 18.10
CA GLY A 57 4.38 2.51 17.54
C GLY A 57 5.87 2.91 17.53
N ARG A 58 6.16 4.20 17.46
CA ARG A 58 7.52 4.75 17.59
C ARG A 58 8.01 4.75 19.03
N GLU A 59 7.16 5.10 19.99
CA GLU A 59 7.47 5.05 21.43
C GLU A 59 7.75 3.63 21.89
N ASP A 60 6.94 2.66 21.47
CA ASP A 60 7.13 1.23 21.75
C ASP A 60 8.50 0.71 21.29
N ASN A 61 9.07 1.31 20.23
CA ASN A 61 10.37 0.91 19.67
C ASN A 61 11.53 1.82 20.15
N GLY A 62 11.34 2.65 21.19
CA GLY A 62 12.38 3.53 21.74
C GLY A 62 12.78 4.68 20.80
N GLY A 63 11.95 5.01 19.82
CA GLY A 63 12.22 6.04 18.82
C GLY A 63 11.79 7.44 19.28
N GLY A 64 12.72 8.39 19.29
CA GLY A 64 12.48 9.80 19.63
C GLY A 64 13.39 10.74 18.85
N GLY A 65 13.23 10.87 17.51
CA GLY A 65 14.01 11.80 16.69
C GLY A 65 13.32 13.15 16.45
N ARG A 66 14.09 14.22 16.17
CA ARG A 66 13.56 15.57 15.88
C ARG A 66 12.48 15.61 14.77
N SER A 67 12.59 14.78 13.75
CA SER A 67 11.60 14.71 12.66
C SER A 67 10.24 14.20 13.13
N GLN A 68 10.18 13.49 14.26
CA GLN A 68 8.96 12.96 14.84
C GLN A 68 8.29 13.96 15.78
N GLN A 69 9.03 14.94 16.31
CA GLN A 69 8.47 15.98 17.16
C GLN A 69 7.42 16.82 16.45
N ILE A 70 7.56 17.02 15.12
CA ILE A 70 6.57 17.77 14.33
C ILE A 70 5.24 17.01 14.31
N GLN A 71 5.26 15.71 14.08
CA GLN A 71 4.05 14.88 14.00
C GLN A 71 3.52 14.47 15.37
N CYS A 72 4.42 14.10 16.29
CA CYS A 72 4.02 13.46 17.57
C CYS A 72 4.05 14.41 18.78
N GLY A 73 4.63 15.60 18.67
CA GLY A 73 5.00 16.43 19.82
C GLY A 73 4.19 17.71 20.03
N GLY A 74 3.19 18.04 19.21
CA GLY A 74 2.59 19.36 19.45
C GLY A 74 1.39 19.79 18.63
N ARG A 75 0.99 19.03 17.63
CA ARG A 75 -0.22 19.32 16.85
C ARG A 75 -1.20 18.15 16.94
N PRO A 76 -2.51 18.42 17.01
CA PRO A 76 -3.55 17.40 17.10
C PRO A 76 -3.79 16.75 15.71
N PHE A 77 -2.81 16.00 15.21
CA PHE A 77 -2.96 15.28 13.95
C PHE A 77 -3.80 14.01 14.16
N SER A 78 -4.87 13.90 13.39
CA SER A 78 -5.66 12.68 13.21
C SER A 78 -5.08 11.86 12.05
N PHE A 79 -5.71 11.89 10.87
CA PHE A 79 -5.13 11.34 9.66
C PHE A 79 -4.20 12.34 8.98
N VAL A 80 -2.98 11.90 8.68
CA VAL A 80 -2.00 12.65 7.88
C VAL A 80 -1.74 11.92 6.56
N VAL A 81 -1.34 12.64 5.55
CA VAL A 81 -0.96 12.00 4.28
C VAL A 81 0.37 11.27 4.47
N HIS A 82 0.37 9.96 4.20
CA HIS A 82 1.59 9.21 4.04
C HIS A 82 2.18 9.49 2.66
N GLY A 83 1.39 9.27 1.61
CA GLY A 83 1.79 9.51 0.24
C GLY A 83 0.66 9.40 -0.76
N LEU A 84 0.99 9.66 -2.02
CA LEU A 84 0.15 9.41 -3.19
C LEU A 84 0.94 8.53 -4.17
N TRP A 85 0.59 7.26 -4.24
CA TRP A 85 1.42 6.25 -4.88
C TRP A 85 0.89 5.87 -6.26
N PRO A 86 1.64 6.08 -7.35
CA PRO A 86 1.35 5.46 -8.63
C PRO A 86 1.27 3.93 -8.49
N GLN A 87 0.26 3.32 -9.10
CA GLN A 87 0.02 1.87 -9.06
C GLN A 87 -0.20 1.31 -10.46
N TYR A 88 0.16 0.06 -10.67
CA TYR A 88 -0.37 -0.77 -11.75
C TYR A 88 -1.63 -1.49 -11.26
N GLU A 89 -2.40 -2.08 -12.17
CA GLU A 89 -3.49 -2.99 -11.76
C GLU A 89 -2.96 -4.15 -10.89
N THR A 90 -1.72 -4.57 -11.11
CA THR A 90 -1.00 -5.53 -10.26
C THR A 90 0.40 -5.00 -9.97
N GLY A 91 0.69 -4.71 -8.69
CA GLY A 91 1.97 -4.14 -8.25
C GLY A 91 2.05 -2.62 -8.46
N TYR A 92 3.25 -2.08 -8.33
CA TYR A 92 3.49 -0.63 -8.40
C TYR A 92 4.91 -0.31 -8.89
N PRO A 93 5.10 0.84 -9.56
CA PRO A 93 6.43 1.35 -9.89
C PRO A 93 7.06 2.02 -8.66
N GLU A 94 8.38 1.91 -8.55
CA GLU A 94 9.14 2.61 -7.51
C GLU A 94 10.50 3.07 -8.02
N TYR A 95 10.99 4.19 -7.48
CA TYR A 95 12.30 4.76 -7.80
C TYR A 95 12.56 4.89 -9.30
N CYS A 96 11.60 5.47 -10.03
CA CYS A 96 11.59 5.52 -11.48
C CYS A 96 12.69 6.42 -12.09
N GLN A 97 13.29 7.29 -11.29
CA GLN A 97 14.46 8.10 -11.69
C GLN A 97 15.59 7.92 -10.69
N ARG A 98 16.74 7.49 -11.17
CA ARG A 98 17.96 7.33 -10.37
C ARG A 98 19.18 7.91 -11.09
N PRO A 99 19.87 8.93 -10.49
CA PRO A 99 19.54 9.56 -9.22
C PRO A 99 18.21 10.33 -9.28
N SER A 100 17.48 10.41 -8.16
CA SER A 100 16.26 11.19 -8.06
C SER A 100 16.53 12.68 -8.27
N PRO A 101 15.69 13.41 -9.00
CA PRO A 101 15.74 14.87 -9.02
C PRO A 101 15.63 15.44 -7.60
N ARG A 102 16.46 16.44 -7.32
CA ARG A 102 16.53 17.03 -5.98
C ARG A 102 15.22 17.75 -5.66
N LEU A 103 14.53 17.32 -4.60
CA LEU A 103 13.36 18.02 -4.07
C LEU A 103 13.76 19.38 -3.45
N ALA A 104 13.15 20.46 -3.92
CA ALA A 104 13.40 21.80 -3.39
C ALA A 104 12.86 21.94 -1.96
N ARG A 105 13.65 22.56 -1.07
CA ARG A 105 13.30 22.71 0.35
C ARG A 105 11.98 23.47 0.59
N ASN A 106 11.69 24.48 -0.22
CA ASN A 106 10.45 25.25 -0.12
C ASN A 106 9.21 24.38 -0.44
N ILE A 107 9.31 23.43 -1.39
CA ILE A 107 8.24 22.47 -1.69
C ILE A 107 8.07 21.53 -0.50
N MET A 108 9.16 20.93 0.00
CA MET A 108 9.11 20.09 1.20
C MET A 108 8.44 20.83 2.36
N THR A 109 8.86 22.07 2.65
CA THR A 109 8.31 22.86 3.76
C THR A 109 6.82 23.16 3.56
N SER A 110 6.37 23.38 2.32
CA SER A 110 4.96 23.65 2.02
C SER A 110 4.04 22.45 2.27
N MET A 111 4.57 21.25 2.45
CA MET A 111 3.80 20.03 2.67
C MET A 111 3.66 19.62 4.14
N LEU A 112 4.33 20.32 5.06
CA LEU A 112 4.37 19.94 6.49
C LEU A 112 3.02 20.01 7.22
N ASP A 113 2.04 20.68 6.65
CA ASP A 113 0.65 20.70 7.12
C ASP A 113 -0.09 19.38 6.86
N LEU A 114 0.21 18.70 5.75
CA LEU A 114 -0.39 17.42 5.35
C LEU A 114 0.50 16.22 5.69
N MET A 115 1.81 16.40 5.58
CA MET A 115 2.85 15.37 5.77
C MET A 115 3.86 15.88 6.80
N PRO A 116 3.58 15.77 8.11
CA PRO A 116 4.36 16.44 9.16
C PRO A 116 5.70 15.75 9.48
N ALA A 117 6.37 15.19 8.47
CA ALA A 117 7.66 14.50 8.59
C ALA A 117 8.55 14.79 7.37
N PRO A 118 9.53 15.72 7.46
CA PRO A 118 10.41 16.06 6.34
C PRO A 118 11.08 14.87 5.66
N GLY A 119 11.58 13.90 6.46
CA GLY A 119 12.20 12.69 5.93
C GLY A 119 11.24 11.83 5.11
N LEU A 120 9.97 11.76 5.52
CA LEU A 120 8.92 11.08 4.74
C LEU A 120 8.71 11.77 3.39
N ILE A 121 8.60 13.11 3.37
CA ILE A 121 8.36 13.87 2.13
C ILE A 121 9.47 13.60 1.10
N TYR A 122 10.75 13.57 1.51
CA TYR A 122 11.86 13.23 0.64
C TYR A 122 11.76 11.78 0.13
N ASN A 123 11.47 10.83 1.03
CA ASN A 123 11.32 9.43 0.67
C ASN A 123 10.15 9.19 -0.31
N GLU A 124 9.00 9.84 -0.08
CA GLU A 124 7.84 9.74 -0.96
C GLU A 124 8.11 10.31 -2.36
N TRP A 125 8.88 11.41 -2.43
CA TRP A 125 9.35 11.92 -3.72
C TRP A 125 10.24 10.91 -4.44
N ASP A 126 11.28 10.44 -3.77
CA ASP A 126 12.27 9.52 -4.37
C ASP A 126 11.63 8.22 -4.83
N LYS A 127 10.78 7.63 -3.99
CA LYS A 127 10.20 6.31 -4.23
C LYS A 127 9.01 6.36 -5.18
N HIS A 128 8.09 7.27 -4.98
CA HIS A 128 6.79 7.31 -5.65
C HIS A 128 6.63 8.51 -6.58
N GLY A 129 7.05 9.70 -6.15
CA GLY A 129 6.90 10.93 -6.93
C GLY A 129 7.61 10.86 -8.28
N THR A 130 8.82 10.30 -8.31
CA THR A 130 9.60 10.11 -9.55
C THR A 130 8.90 9.21 -10.55
N CYS A 131 7.95 8.38 -10.12
CA CYS A 131 7.17 7.49 -10.97
C CYS A 131 5.91 8.14 -11.55
N SER A 132 5.48 9.28 -11.01
CA SER A 132 4.27 9.97 -11.46
C SER A 132 4.36 10.55 -12.88
N GLY A 133 5.59 10.73 -13.40
CA GLY A 133 5.83 11.48 -14.64
C GLY A 133 5.71 12.99 -14.49
N LEU A 134 5.39 13.46 -13.28
CA LEU A 134 5.27 14.89 -12.95
C LEU A 134 6.60 15.43 -12.40
N GLY A 135 6.80 16.73 -12.55
CA GLY A 135 7.84 17.42 -11.79
C GLY A 135 7.45 17.53 -10.31
N GLU A 136 8.45 17.80 -9.44
CA GLU A 136 8.29 17.84 -7.98
C GLU A 136 7.11 18.69 -7.51
N ARG A 137 6.99 19.94 -8.01
CA ARG A 137 5.89 20.84 -7.64
C ARG A 137 4.53 20.25 -8.01
N ALA A 138 4.37 19.79 -9.25
CA ALA A 138 3.11 19.26 -9.76
C ALA A 138 2.69 17.98 -9.00
N TYR A 139 3.65 17.12 -8.64
CA TYR A 139 3.36 15.93 -7.84
C TYR A 139 2.81 16.29 -6.46
N PHE A 140 3.44 17.21 -5.73
CA PHE A 140 2.96 17.63 -4.40
C PHE A 140 1.67 18.45 -4.46
N GLU A 141 1.44 19.21 -5.52
CA GLU A 141 0.13 19.82 -5.79
C GLU A 141 -0.96 18.77 -6.04
N THR A 142 -0.61 17.67 -6.72
CA THR A 142 -1.53 16.53 -6.92
C THR A 142 -1.84 15.83 -5.60
N ILE A 143 -0.88 15.66 -4.69
CA ILE A 143 -1.14 15.19 -3.32
C ILE A 143 -2.16 16.10 -2.61
N ARG A 144 -2.01 17.43 -2.68
CA ARG A 144 -2.98 18.34 -2.07
C ARG A 144 -4.38 18.20 -2.64
N LYS A 145 -4.49 18.07 -3.97
CA LYS A 145 -5.77 17.84 -4.65
C LYS A 145 -6.41 16.51 -4.24
N ALA A 146 -5.63 15.44 -4.23
CA ALA A 146 -6.08 14.11 -3.80
C ALA A 146 -6.57 14.13 -2.35
N ARG A 147 -5.81 14.78 -1.43
CA ARG A 147 -6.22 14.91 -0.03
C ARG A 147 -7.49 15.77 0.12
N ALA A 148 -7.64 16.82 -0.65
CA ALA A 148 -8.81 17.69 -0.63
C ALA A 148 -10.07 17.02 -1.19
N ALA A 149 -9.92 16.05 -2.09
CA ALA A 149 -11.02 15.26 -2.64
C ALA A 149 -11.60 14.23 -1.65
N VAL A 150 -10.85 13.91 -0.58
CA VAL A 150 -11.27 12.90 0.42
C VAL A 150 -11.68 13.59 1.72
N LYS A 151 -12.94 13.40 2.13
CA LYS A 151 -13.44 13.81 3.43
C LYS A 151 -13.09 12.78 4.49
N ILE A 152 -12.35 13.18 5.54
CA ILE A 152 -12.18 12.36 6.74
C ILE A 152 -13.50 12.39 7.52
N PRO A 153 -14.03 11.23 7.98
CA PRO A 153 -15.23 11.20 8.82
C PRO A 153 -15.06 12.04 10.09
N ASP A 154 -16.09 12.81 10.42
CA ASP A 154 -16.03 13.77 11.53
C ASP A 154 -15.69 13.09 12.88
N ASP A 155 -16.16 11.85 13.09
CA ASP A 155 -15.86 11.03 14.29
C ASP A 155 -14.36 10.74 14.50
N TYR A 156 -13.54 10.89 13.47
CA TYR A 156 -12.09 10.64 13.52
C TYR A 156 -11.26 11.92 13.53
N LEU A 157 -11.87 13.11 13.47
CA LEU A 157 -11.10 14.37 13.45
C LEU A 157 -10.49 14.68 14.82
N GLN A 158 -11.23 14.42 15.91
CA GLN A 158 -10.84 14.76 17.29
C GLN A 158 -11.17 13.61 18.24
N LEU A 159 -10.62 12.43 17.97
CA LEU A 159 -10.83 11.28 18.86
C LEU A 159 -10.15 11.52 20.21
N SER A 160 -10.93 11.67 21.28
CA SER A 160 -10.44 11.98 22.64
C SER A 160 -9.99 10.75 23.43
N ASP A 161 -10.55 9.58 23.10
CA ASP A 161 -10.33 8.33 23.83
C ASP A 161 -9.93 7.21 22.87
N THR A 162 -9.25 6.19 23.39
CA THR A 162 -8.94 5.00 22.58
C THR A 162 -10.23 4.34 22.13
N LYS A 163 -10.39 4.17 20.83
CA LYS A 163 -11.54 3.49 20.22
C LYS A 163 -11.11 2.13 19.68
N THR A 164 -11.90 1.09 19.96
CA THR A 164 -11.78 -0.22 19.32
C THR A 164 -12.85 -0.31 18.23
N VAL A 165 -12.43 -0.62 17.00
CA VAL A 165 -13.29 -0.67 15.82
C VAL A 165 -12.90 -1.86 14.96
N SER A 166 -13.83 -2.36 14.14
CA SER A 166 -13.44 -3.24 13.04
C SER A 166 -12.87 -2.43 11.87
N PRO A 167 -11.98 -2.99 11.04
CA PRO A 167 -11.55 -2.36 9.79
C PRO A 167 -12.74 -1.95 8.90
N ALA A 168 -13.75 -2.80 8.80
CA ALA A 168 -14.96 -2.55 8.02
C ALA A 168 -15.75 -1.32 8.52
N GLU A 169 -15.89 -1.13 9.85
CA GLU A 169 -16.54 0.08 10.39
C GLU A 169 -15.82 1.36 9.99
N VAL A 170 -14.49 1.33 9.88
CA VAL A 170 -13.71 2.48 9.42
C VAL A 170 -13.94 2.72 7.93
N GLU A 171 -13.91 1.67 7.12
CA GLU A 171 -14.19 1.76 5.68
C GLU A 171 -15.60 2.30 5.42
N ASP A 172 -16.61 1.76 6.11
CA ASP A 172 -18.02 2.22 6.02
C ASP A 172 -18.16 3.71 6.38
N ALA A 173 -17.43 4.17 7.42
CA ALA A 173 -17.45 5.58 7.79
C ALA A 173 -16.86 6.47 6.68
N PHE A 174 -15.74 6.04 6.05
CA PHE A 174 -15.17 6.76 4.92
C PHE A 174 -16.07 6.72 3.69
N ILE A 175 -16.68 5.58 3.36
CA ILE A 175 -17.61 5.42 2.24
C ILE A 175 -18.82 6.35 2.43
N LYS A 176 -19.39 6.39 3.64
CA LYS A 176 -20.51 7.28 3.98
C LYS A 176 -20.14 8.76 3.84
N ALA A 177 -18.91 9.13 4.22
CA ALA A 177 -18.43 10.51 4.15
C ALA A 177 -18.08 10.96 2.72
N ASN A 178 -17.86 10.02 1.79
CA ASN A 178 -17.34 10.25 0.44
C ASN A 178 -18.25 9.62 -0.63
N PRO A 179 -19.30 10.33 -1.07
CA PRO A 179 -20.19 9.81 -2.10
C PRO A 179 -19.43 9.39 -3.37
N GLY A 180 -19.67 8.18 -3.86
CA GLY A 180 -18.99 7.58 -5.00
C GLY A 180 -17.82 6.67 -4.63
N LEU A 181 -17.29 6.71 -3.42
CA LEU A 181 -16.35 5.73 -2.90
C LEU A 181 -17.08 4.40 -2.64
N LYS A 182 -16.51 3.29 -3.10
CA LYS A 182 -17.03 1.93 -2.89
C LYS A 182 -16.08 1.12 -2.02
N ALA A 183 -16.56 0.03 -1.42
CA ALA A 183 -15.75 -0.89 -0.63
C ALA A 183 -14.54 -1.44 -1.42
N SER A 184 -14.71 -1.70 -2.72
CA SER A 184 -13.62 -2.14 -3.61
C SER A 184 -12.57 -1.06 -3.94
N GLY A 185 -12.77 0.18 -3.51
CA GLY A 185 -11.86 1.32 -3.74
C GLY A 185 -11.15 1.84 -2.49
N ILE A 186 -11.30 1.14 -1.34
CA ILE A 186 -10.72 1.50 -0.06
C ILE A 186 -10.18 0.26 0.64
N ALA A 187 -9.11 0.41 1.41
CA ALA A 187 -8.62 -0.61 2.31
C ALA A 187 -8.08 0.02 3.60
N VAL A 188 -8.50 -0.52 4.74
CA VAL A 188 -7.92 -0.21 6.05
C VAL A 188 -6.79 -1.19 6.32
N THR A 189 -5.61 -0.70 6.67
CA THR A 189 -4.46 -1.53 7.05
C THR A 189 -4.18 -1.41 8.55
N CYS A 190 -3.50 -2.41 9.11
CA CYS A 190 -3.13 -2.40 10.51
C CYS A 190 -1.69 -2.83 10.74
N ASN A 191 -1.13 -2.38 11.85
CA ASN A 191 0.15 -2.83 12.36
C ASN A 191 -0.03 -3.37 13.78
N ARG A 192 0.28 -4.66 13.98
CA ARG A 192 -0.08 -5.40 15.19
C ARG A 192 -1.59 -5.31 15.43
N LYS A 193 -2.03 -4.60 16.49
CA LYS A 193 -3.45 -4.42 16.83
C LYS A 193 -3.95 -2.99 16.62
N ARG A 194 -3.18 -2.12 15.96
CA ARG A 194 -3.55 -0.72 15.74
C ARG A 194 -3.90 -0.47 14.29
N LEU A 195 -4.92 0.35 14.04
CA LEU A 195 -5.17 0.92 12.73
C LEU A 195 -3.91 1.67 12.27
N SER A 196 -3.42 1.35 11.07
CA SER A 196 -2.23 1.98 10.51
C SER A 196 -2.60 3.04 9.47
N GLU A 197 -3.28 2.63 8.42
CA GLU A 197 -3.60 3.50 7.28
C GLU A 197 -4.98 3.21 6.73
N VAL A 198 -5.55 4.24 6.12
CA VAL A 198 -6.67 4.14 5.17
C VAL A 198 -6.11 4.44 3.79
N ARG A 199 -6.24 3.50 2.86
CA ARG A 199 -5.79 3.59 1.48
C ARG A 199 -6.98 3.74 0.57
N ILE A 200 -7.00 4.78 -0.26
CA ILE A 200 -8.11 5.09 -1.16
C ILE A 200 -7.58 5.18 -2.58
N CYS A 201 -8.23 4.47 -3.50
CA CYS A 201 -7.83 4.42 -4.89
C CYS A 201 -8.51 5.54 -5.68
N LEU A 202 -7.68 6.28 -6.41
CA LEU A 202 -8.06 7.43 -7.19
C LEU A 202 -7.65 7.24 -8.66
N SER A 203 -8.50 7.66 -9.58
CA SER A 203 -8.20 7.72 -10.99
C SER A 203 -6.96 8.59 -11.25
N LYS A 204 -6.16 8.20 -12.23
CA LYS A 204 -4.96 8.94 -12.63
C LYS A 204 -5.30 10.32 -13.19
N ASP A 205 -6.40 10.44 -13.92
CA ASP A 205 -6.69 11.61 -14.74
C ASP A 205 -7.38 12.73 -13.94
N ASP A 206 -8.37 12.37 -13.14
CA ASP A 206 -9.26 13.35 -12.45
C ASP A 206 -9.29 13.20 -10.92
N LEU A 207 -8.57 12.21 -10.37
CA LEU A 207 -8.57 11.86 -8.95
C LEU A 207 -9.96 11.42 -8.42
N GLY A 208 -10.86 10.98 -9.29
CA GLY A 208 -12.13 10.37 -8.91
C GLY A 208 -11.91 9.01 -8.25
N PHE A 209 -12.85 8.58 -7.39
CA PHE A 209 -12.79 7.27 -6.75
C PHE A 209 -12.89 6.14 -7.77
N ARG A 210 -12.12 5.08 -7.57
CA ARG A 210 -12.15 3.90 -8.44
C ARG A 210 -11.98 2.61 -7.66
N ASP A 211 -12.38 1.51 -8.26
CA ASP A 211 -12.15 0.16 -7.75
C ASP A 211 -10.67 -0.24 -7.90
N CYS A 212 -10.13 -0.97 -6.91
CA CYS A 212 -8.74 -1.43 -6.90
C CYS A 212 -8.59 -2.72 -6.07
N PRO A 213 -9.03 -3.86 -6.58
CA PRO A 213 -9.10 -5.12 -5.83
C PRO A 213 -7.74 -5.59 -5.29
N GLU A 214 -6.63 -5.20 -5.89
CA GLU A 214 -5.29 -5.56 -5.38
C GLU A 214 -4.94 -4.81 -4.09
N ILE A 215 -5.44 -3.59 -3.91
CA ILE A 215 -5.28 -2.82 -2.67
C ILE A 215 -6.23 -3.35 -1.60
N ASP A 216 -7.48 -3.65 -1.97
CA ASP A 216 -8.49 -4.23 -1.09
C ASP A 216 -8.03 -5.56 -0.47
N LYS A 217 -7.38 -6.44 -1.24
CA LYS A 217 -6.76 -7.68 -0.73
C LYS A 217 -5.69 -7.47 0.34
N GLN A 218 -5.14 -6.27 0.48
CA GLN A 218 -4.14 -5.91 1.49
C GLN A 218 -4.78 -5.38 2.78
N ALA A 219 -6.11 -5.41 2.90
CA ALA A 219 -6.83 -4.98 4.08
C ALA A 219 -6.38 -5.73 5.34
N CYS A 220 -6.54 -5.09 6.48
CA CYS A 220 -6.23 -5.67 7.78
C CYS A 220 -7.04 -6.94 8.04
N PRO A 221 -6.42 -8.09 8.33
CA PRO A 221 -7.12 -9.35 8.52
C PRO A 221 -7.70 -9.53 9.93
N LEU A 222 -7.60 -8.52 10.80
CA LEU A 222 -8.09 -8.59 12.18
C LEU A 222 -9.55 -8.18 12.26
N ASP A 223 -10.30 -8.85 13.13
CA ASP A 223 -11.70 -8.49 13.41
C ASP A 223 -11.83 -7.11 14.04
N GLN A 224 -10.83 -6.73 14.87
CA GLN A 224 -10.81 -5.46 15.58
C GLN A 224 -9.39 -4.88 15.66
N VAL A 225 -9.33 -3.55 15.59
CA VAL A 225 -8.12 -2.75 15.77
C VAL A 225 -8.37 -1.61 16.74
N THR A 226 -7.32 -1.13 17.38
CA THR A 226 -7.38 0.05 18.23
C THR A 226 -6.98 1.30 17.46
N MET A 227 -7.68 2.39 17.74
CA MET A 227 -7.35 3.75 17.32
C MET A 227 -7.01 4.55 18.59
N PRO A 228 -5.73 4.83 18.87
CA PRO A 228 -5.36 5.71 19.99
C PRO A 228 -5.92 7.13 19.80
N PRO A 229 -6.12 7.90 20.88
CA PRO A 229 -6.64 9.25 20.82
C PRO A 229 -5.71 10.21 20.07
N VAL A 230 -6.29 11.26 19.49
CA VAL A 230 -5.53 12.37 18.90
C VAL A 230 -4.75 13.09 20.00
N ARG A 231 -3.46 13.31 19.80
CA ARG A 231 -2.57 13.93 20.80
C ARG A 231 -2.63 15.45 20.72
N GLY A 232 -2.51 16.14 21.87
CA GLY A 232 -2.36 17.59 21.92
C GLY A 232 -3.65 18.38 21.72
N GLY A 233 -4.83 17.78 22.00
CA GLY A 233 -6.11 18.46 22.13
C GLY A 233 -6.32 19.03 23.53
#